data_7dd2052124cb7fd9e3c11bdddc6dc004
#
_entry.id   7dd2052124cb7fd9e3c11bdddc6dc004
#
_cell.length_a   1.000
_cell.length_b   1.000
_cell.length_c   1.000
_cell.angle_alpha   90.00
_cell.angle_beta   90.00
_cell.angle_gamma   90.00
#
_symmetry.space_group_name_H-M   'P 1'
#
loop_
_entity.id
_entity.type
_entity.pdbx_description
1 polymer ?
#
loop_
_entity_poly.entity_id
_entity_poly.type
_entity_poly.pdbx_seq_one_letter_code
_entity_poly.pdbx_strand_id
1 'polypeptide(L)'
;MRVLLTNDDGIDAPGLATLHEAVLRCLGESAKVTVVAPHCGRSECGHGVTAGRPLRFEEVRPGWISVEGTPVDCVRAALTSLMEEVDLVLSGVNAGANLGIDLLVSGTFAAAREAALHNAHAMAVSHYRRPDVPVTWDHVPRWLEPTLNEFIAASRAVESDRDRPPMLWNVNLPAIDPATELPVVAHCDVDTRPMIREASRREGHLHLTTDFHGRPRENGRDVDRCFAGHLTISKLPAPFCW
;
A
#
# COMPACT_ATOMS: atom_id res chain seq x y z
N MET A 1 15.05 -7.23 12.50
CA MET A 1 14.35 -7.10 11.21
C MET A 1 14.45 -5.66 10.73
N ARG A 2 14.77 -5.43 9.46
CA ARG A 2 14.91 -4.11 8.85
C ARG A 2 13.73 -3.88 7.92
N VAL A 3 12.97 -2.86 8.21
CA VAL A 3 11.70 -2.58 7.52
C VAL A 3 11.78 -1.23 6.83
N LEU A 4 11.48 -1.22 5.54
CA LEU A 4 11.25 0.00 4.78
C LEU A 4 9.76 0.33 4.80
N LEU A 5 9.41 1.55 5.17
CA LEU A 5 8.06 2.10 5.00
C LEU A 5 8.07 3.18 3.94
N THR A 6 7.03 3.19 3.12
CA THR A 6 6.79 4.20 2.09
C THR A 6 5.29 4.43 1.88
N ASN A 7 4.90 5.35 1.02
CA ASN A 7 3.53 5.62 0.60
C ASN A 7 3.49 6.44 -0.68
N ASP A 8 2.31 6.83 -1.15
CA ASP A 8 2.09 7.82 -2.22
C ASP A 8 1.42 9.12 -1.72
N ASP A 9 0.92 9.13 -0.48
CA ASP A 9 0.31 10.33 0.13
C ASP A 9 1.36 11.37 0.62
N GLY A 10 2.63 10.98 0.70
CA GLY A 10 3.75 11.83 1.12
C GLY A 10 4.26 11.56 2.53
N ILE A 11 5.46 12.11 2.83
CA ILE A 11 6.22 11.85 4.07
C ILE A 11 5.47 12.26 5.34
N ASP A 12 4.62 13.28 5.28
CA ASP A 12 3.86 13.80 6.43
C ASP A 12 2.44 13.22 6.52
N ALA A 13 2.08 12.25 5.66
CA ALA A 13 0.74 11.68 5.65
C ALA A 13 0.43 10.91 6.95
N PRO A 14 -0.75 11.11 7.55
CA PRO A 14 -1.12 10.43 8.79
C PRO A 14 -1.18 8.91 8.65
N GLY A 15 -1.55 8.40 7.48
CA GLY A 15 -1.55 6.96 7.20
C GLY A 15 -0.16 6.33 7.32
N LEU A 16 0.89 7.04 6.88
CA LEU A 16 2.28 6.57 6.99
C LEU A 16 2.73 6.53 8.46
N ALA A 17 2.39 7.56 9.23
CA ALA A 17 2.68 7.59 10.67
C ALA A 17 1.97 6.44 11.41
N THR A 18 0.72 6.17 11.04
CA THR A 18 -0.06 5.07 11.60
C THR A 18 0.51 3.69 11.22
N LEU A 19 0.99 3.52 9.97
CA LEU A 19 1.67 2.28 9.57
C LEU A 19 2.96 2.07 10.38
N HIS A 20 3.73 3.14 10.58
CA HIS A 20 4.94 3.10 11.41
C HIS A 20 4.62 2.65 12.84
N GLU A 21 3.58 3.21 13.46
CA GLU A 21 3.13 2.79 14.79
C GLU A 21 2.73 1.30 14.81
N ALA A 22 1.94 0.85 13.83
CA ALA A 22 1.50 -0.54 13.73
C ALA A 22 2.68 -1.51 13.63
N VAL A 23 3.69 -1.17 12.82
CA VAL A 23 4.90 -1.99 12.68
C VAL A 23 5.72 -2.06 13.96
N LEU A 24 5.90 -0.93 14.66
CA LEU A 24 6.61 -0.93 15.94
C LEU A 24 5.89 -1.75 17.01
N ARG A 25 4.56 -1.75 17.04
CA ARG A 25 3.78 -2.60 17.95
C ARG A 25 4.00 -4.10 17.68
N CYS A 26 4.09 -4.52 16.40
CA CYS A 26 4.28 -5.93 16.04
C CYS A 26 5.72 -6.42 16.23
N LEU A 27 6.72 -5.59 15.96
CA LEU A 27 8.14 -5.99 15.93
C LEU A 27 8.92 -5.58 17.18
N GLY A 28 8.40 -4.62 17.96
CA GLY A 28 9.09 -4.06 19.12
C GLY A 28 10.32 -3.21 18.75
N GLU A 29 11.04 -2.74 19.79
CA GLU A 29 12.18 -1.82 19.66
C GLU A 29 13.40 -2.43 18.96
N SER A 30 13.46 -3.75 18.80
CA SER A 30 14.56 -4.42 18.09
C SER A 30 14.49 -4.29 16.56
N ALA A 31 13.37 -3.81 16.03
CA ALA A 31 13.23 -3.57 14.60
C ALA A 31 13.90 -2.25 14.19
N LYS A 32 14.68 -2.27 13.12
CA LYS A 32 15.16 -1.05 12.48
C LYS A 32 14.16 -0.64 11.41
N VAL A 33 13.33 0.34 11.72
CA VAL A 33 12.33 0.89 10.78
C VAL A 33 12.89 2.16 10.15
N THR A 34 12.92 2.22 8.82
CA THR A 34 13.30 3.41 8.06
C THR A 34 12.15 3.80 7.15
N VAL A 35 11.82 5.07 7.12
CA VAL A 35 10.80 5.63 6.24
C VAL A 35 11.49 6.34 5.09
N VAL A 36 11.14 5.98 3.84
CA VAL A 36 11.57 6.70 2.64
C VAL A 36 10.33 6.95 1.80
N ALA A 37 9.88 8.19 1.71
CA ALA A 37 8.61 8.53 1.10
C ALA A 37 8.68 9.80 0.24
N PRO A 38 7.75 10.01 -0.70
CA PRO A 38 7.67 11.23 -1.48
C PRO A 38 7.52 12.46 -0.60
N HIS A 39 8.15 13.57 -0.99
CA HIS A 39 8.05 14.84 -0.27
C HIS A 39 6.62 15.42 -0.24
N CYS A 40 5.76 15.02 -1.16
CA CYS A 40 4.34 15.40 -1.24
C CYS A 40 3.52 14.28 -1.91
N GLY A 41 2.20 14.37 -1.82
CA GLY A 41 1.29 13.40 -2.42
C GLY A 41 1.51 13.21 -3.93
N ARG A 42 1.47 11.96 -4.37
CA ARG A 42 1.69 11.48 -5.74
C ARG A 42 0.56 10.54 -6.18
N SER A 43 -0.67 10.91 -5.90
CA SER A 43 -1.83 10.09 -6.29
C SER A 43 -1.87 9.82 -7.80
N GLU A 44 -2.38 8.66 -8.18
CA GLU A 44 -2.56 8.23 -9.58
C GLU A 44 -1.27 8.20 -10.43
N CYS A 45 -0.09 8.16 -9.80
CA CYS A 45 1.17 8.11 -10.54
C CYS A 45 1.48 6.71 -11.13
N GLY A 46 0.71 5.69 -10.73
CA GLY A 46 0.96 4.30 -11.12
C GLY A 46 2.39 3.87 -10.80
N HIS A 47 2.98 3.09 -11.68
CA HIS A 47 4.40 2.67 -11.59
C HIS A 47 5.36 3.66 -12.26
N GLY A 48 5.10 4.97 -12.08
CA GLY A 48 5.92 6.02 -12.65
C GLY A 48 7.33 6.05 -12.04
N VAL A 49 8.32 6.22 -12.89
CA VAL A 49 9.74 6.30 -12.54
C VAL A 49 10.31 7.62 -13.02
N THR A 50 11.08 8.29 -12.19
CA THR A 50 11.81 9.49 -12.61
C THR A 50 13.06 9.09 -13.38
N ALA A 51 13.17 9.56 -14.63
CA ALA A 51 14.35 9.36 -15.47
C ALA A 51 14.95 10.68 -15.89
N GLY A 52 16.26 10.68 -16.17
CA GLY A 52 16.98 11.80 -16.78
C GLY A 52 17.24 13.01 -15.87
N ARG A 53 16.92 12.96 -14.58
CA ARG A 53 17.27 13.98 -13.58
C ARG A 53 17.65 13.35 -12.24
N PRO A 54 18.48 14.02 -11.43
CA PRO A 54 18.75 13.58 -10.07
C PRO A 54 17.50 13.72 -9.19
N LEU A 55 17.41 12.90 -8.16
CA LEU A 55 16.40 12.99 -7.11
C LEU A 55 17.02 13.67 -5.90
N ARG A 56 16.39 14.74 -5.41
CA ARG A 56 16.76 15.31 -4.13
C ARG A 56 16.17 14.46 -3.01
N PHE A 57 16.94 14.25 -1.95
CA PHE A 57 16.47 13.62 -0.73
C PHE A 57 16.97 14.40 0.50
N GLU A 58 16.23 14.27 1.60
CA GLU A 58 16.55 14.95 2.84
C GLU A 58 16.03 14.10 4.03
N GLU A 59 16.85 13.91 5.04
CA GLU A 59 16.39 13.32 6.29
C GLU A 59 15.66 14.40 7.10
N VAL A 60 14.32 14.34 7.13
CA VAL A 60 13.46 15.33 7.77
C VAL A 60 13.32 15.13 9.28
N ARG A 61 13.58 13.91 9.75
CA ARG A 61 13.72 13.50 11.15
C ARG A 61 14.43 12.15 11.22
N PRO A 62 14.99 11.73 12.38
CA PRO A 62 15.75 10.49 12.48
C PRO A 62 15.04 9.28 11.90
N GLY A 63 15.64 8.66 10.89
CA GLY A 63 15.09 7.51 10.17
C GLY A 63 13.95 7.82 9.20
N TRP A 64 13.62 9.11 8.93
CA TRP A 64 12.59 9.52 7.97
C TRP A 64 13.19 10.36 6.85
N ILE A 65 13.21 9.83 5.65
CA ILE A 65 13.86 10.43 4.48
C ILE A 65 12.79 10.79 3.45
N SER A 66 12.73 12.07 3.13
CA SER A 66 11.89 12.63 2.07
C SER A 66 12.62 12.57 0.73
N VAL A 67 11.93 12.20 -0.35
CA VAL A 67 12.48 12.14 -1.71
C VAL A 67 11.61 12.93 -2.68
N GLU A 68 12.23 13.76 -3.54
CA GLU A 68 11.52 14.48 -4.63
C GLU A 68 11.27 13.56 -5.84
N GLY A 69 10.61 12.43 -5.59
CA GLY A 69 10.33 11.37 -6.54
C GLY A 69 8.94 10.78 -6.39
N THR A 70 8.70 9.71 -7.12
CA THR A 70 7.52 8.86 -7.01
C THR A 70 7.67 7.86 -5.85
N PRO A 71 6.61 7.15 -5.43
CA PRO A 71 6.73 6.03 -4.49
C PRO A 71 7.72 4.94 -4.95
N VAL A 72 7.74 4.67 -6.24
CA VAL A 72 8.68 3.73 -6.88
C VAL A 72 10.11 4.22 -6.75
N ASP A 73 10.35 5.51 -6.99
CA ASP A 73 11.68 6.12 -6.82
C ASP A 73 12.17 6.03 -5.37
N CYS A 74 11.27 6.20 -4.39
CA CYS A 74 11.58 6.07 -2.98
C CYS A 74 12.05 4.66 -2.64
N VAL A 75 11.38 3.63 -3.14
CA VAL A 75 11.78 2.23 -2.95
C VAL A 75 13.14 1.98 -3.61
N ARG A 76 13.34 2.41 -4.85
CA ARG A 76 14.63 2.29 -5.54
C ARG A 76 15.75 2.95 -4.76
N ALA A 77 15.57 4.20 -4.34
CA ALA A 77 16.56 4.92 -3.55
C ALA A 77 16.90 4.19 -2.25
N ALA A 78 15.88 3.69 -1.54
CA ALA A 78 16.05 2.93 -0.31
C ALA A 78 16.87 1.65 -0.55
N LEU A 79 16.45 0.82 -1.50
CA LEU A 79 17.04 -0.51 -1.73
C LEU A 79 18.42 -0.47 -2.41
N THR A 80 18.78 0.65 -3.06
CA THR A 80 20.06 0.74 -3.78
C THR A 80 21.11 1.60 -3.09
N SER A 81 20.71 2.51 -2.19
CA SER A 81 21.64 3.52 -1.67
C SER A 81 21.41 3.94 -0.21
N LEU A 82 20.16 4.08 0.23
CA LEU A 82 19.87 4.69 1.54
C LEU A 82 19.83 3.66 2.68
N MET A 83 19.70 2.37 2.36
CA MET A 83 19.66 1.28 3.32
C MET A 83 20.62 0.17 2.88
N GLU A 84 21.31 -0.46 3.83
CA GLU A 84 22.24 -1.56 3.53
C GLU A 84 21.51 -2.84 3.14
N GLU A 85 20.47 -3.17 3.88
CA GLU A 85 19.64 -4.34 3.65
C GLU A 85 18.21 -4.08 4.11
N VAL A 86 17.24 -4.70 3.45
CA VAL A 86 15.81 -4.58 3.76
C VAL A 86 15.18 -5.98 3.77
N ASP A 87 14.54 -6.33 4.87
CA ASP A 87 13.86 -7.61 5.02
C ASP A 87 12.41 -7.53 4.54
N LEU A 88 11.73 -6.41 4.84
CA LEU A 88 10.32 -6.15 4.46
C LEU A 88 10.14 -4.74 3.94
N VAL A 89 9.25 -4.59 2.96
CA VAL A 89 8.78 -3.28 2.46
C VAL A 89 7.28 -3.17 2.64
N LEU A 90 6.82 -2.15 3.34
CA LEU A 90 5.40 -1.86 3.53
C LEU A 90 5.07 -0.49 2.96
N SER A 91 4.06 -0.43 2.10
CA SER A 91 3.61 0.81 1.46
C SER A 91 2.20 1.17 1.91
N GLY A 92 2.02 2.36 2.48
CA GLY A 92 0.71 2.85 2.94
C GLY A 92 0.81 3.59 4.30
N VAL A 93 -0.27 3.70 5.10
CA VAL A 93 -1.65 3.29 4.74
C VAL A 93 -2.28 4.35 3.85
N ASN A 94 -2.64 3.99 2.64
CA ASN A 94 -3.26 4.90 1.69
C ASN A 94 -4.65 5.38 2.17
N ALA A 95 -4.93 6.66 2.01
CA ALA A 95 -6.22 7.27 2.36
C ALA A 95 -7.28 7.05 1.26
N GLY A 96 -7.52 5.82 0.91
CA GLY A 96 -8.44 5.35 -0.12
C GLY A 96 -8.18 3.88 -0.41
N ALA A 97 -9.12 3.17 -1.03
CA ALA A 97 -8.92 1.77 -1.38
C ALA A 97 -8.14 1.61 -2.69
N ASN A 98 -7.33 0.57 -2.76
CA ASN A 98 -6.71 0.08 -3.98
C ASN A 98 -7.22 -1.35 -4.23
N LEU A 99 -8.29 -1.48 -5.01
CA LEU A 99 -9.06 -2.71 -5.21
C LEU A 99 -9.23 -3.01 -6.71
N GLY A 100 -9.23 -4.28 -7.05
CA GLY A 100 -9.46 -4.71 -8.42
C GLY A 100 -8.44 -4.09 -9.38
N ILE A 101 -8.90 -3.62 -10.54
CA ILE A 101 -8.04 -3.05 -11.58
C ILE A 101 -7.38 -1.72 -11.17
N ASP A 102 -7.80 -1.09 -10.05
CA ASP A 102 -7.17 0.16 -9.58
C ASP A 102 -5.71 -0.07 -9.15
N LEU A 103 -5.32 -1.30 -8.85
CA LEU A 103 -3.93 -1.68 -8.59
C LEU A 103 -2.97 -1.25 -9.71
N LEU A 104 -3.44 -1.19 -10.96
CA LEU A 104 -2.62 -0.79 -12.11
C LEU A 104 -2.17 0.68 -12.05
N VAL A 105 -2.99 1.53 -11.45
CA VAL A 105 -2.72 2.99 -11.34
C VAL A 105 -2.33 3.43 -9.93
N SER A 106 -2.36 2.54 -8.95
CA SER A 106 -2.02 2.82 -7.56
C SER A 106 -0.52 3.07 -7.37
N GLY A 107 -0.16 4.21 -6.81
CA GLY A 107 1.21 4.49 -6.37
C GLY A 107 1.63 3.65 -5.17
N THR A 108 0.71 3.45 -4.22
CA THR A 108 0.89 2.60 -3.03
C THR A 108 1.26 1.17 -3.42
N PHE A 109 0.46 0.55 -4.32
CA PHE A 109 0.74 -0.81 -4.79
C PHE A 109 1.97 -0.86 -5.68
N ALA A 110 2.23 0.18 -6.48
CA ALA A 110 3.43 0.25 -7.33
C ALA A 110 4.72 0.22 -6.51
N ALA A 111 4.76 0.89 -5.36
CA ALA A 111 5.91 0.83 -4.46
C ALA A 111 6.14 -0.59 -3.91
N ALA A 112 5.09 -1.28 -3.46
CA ALA A 112 5.20 -2.66 -3.00
C ALA A 112 5.62 -3.60 -4.15
N ARG A 113 5.07 -3.41 -5.34
CA ARG A 113 5.47 -4.17 -6.55
C ARG A 113 6.93 -3.92 -6.91
N GLU A 114 7.40 -2.69 -6.85
CA GLU A 114 8.83 -2.37 -7.09
C GLU A 114 9.74 -3.10 -6.10
N ALA A 115 9.38 -3.13 -4.83
CA ALA A 115 10.12 -3.88 -3.83
C ALA A 115 10.20 -5.38 -4.18
N ALA A 116 9.09 -5.97 -4.62
CA ALA A 116 9.07 -7.36 -5.06
C ALA A 116 9.93 -7.60 -6.32
N LEU A 117 10.02 -6.62 -7.24
CA LEU A 117 10.95 -6.66 -8.38
C LEU A 117 12.42 -6.66 -7.95
N HIS A 118 12.72 -6.09 -6.80
CA HIS A 118 14.03 -6.13 -6.14
C HIS A 118 14.19 -7.30 -5.17
N ASN A 119 13.33 -8.31 -5.27
CA ASN A 119 13.35 -9.53 -4.44
C ASN A 119 13.12 -9.30 -2.95
N ALA A 120 12.47 -8.20 -2.55
CA ALA A 120 12.05 -7.94 -1.19
C ALA A 120 10.59 -8.37 -0.96
N HIS A 121 10.28 -8.96 0.21
CA HIS A 121 8.91 -9.22 0.59
C HIS A 121 8.17 -7.90 0.79
N ALA A 122 6.98 -7.74 0.17
CA ALA A 122 6.29 -6.47 0.14
C ALA A 122 4.79 -6.58 0.40
N MET A 123 4.23 -5.57 1.07
CA MET A 123 2.80 -5.42 1.29
C MET A 123 2.37 -3.97 1.05
N ALA A 124 1.32 -3.80 0.23
CA ALA A 124 0.60 -2.55 0.10
C ALA A 124 -0.60 -2.55 1.05
N VAL A 125 -0.82 -1.44 1.76
CA VAL A 125 -1.93 -1.28 2.72
C VAL A 125 -2.71 -0.03 2.36
N SER A 126 -4.02 -0.20 2.20
CA SER A 126 -4.96 0.87 1.89
C SER A 126 -6.14 0.85 2.84
N HIS A 127 -6.81 1.96 3.04
CA HIS A 127 -8.00 2.04 3.86
C HIS A 127 -9.17 2.59 3.02
N TYR A 128 -10.13 1.74 2.71
CA TYR A 128 -11.36 2.14 2.04
C TYR A 128 -12.08 3.23 2.84
N ARG A 129 -12.51 4.28 2.17
CA ARG A 129 -13.21 5.42 2.77
C ARG A 129 -14.59 5.57 2.19
N ARG A 130 -15.56 5.86 3.06
CA ARG A 130 -16.94 6.19 2.70
C ARG A 130 -17.35 7.51 3.34
N PRO A 131 -18.21 8.30 2.68
CA PRO A 131 -18.65 9.60 3.22
C PRO A 131 -19.42 9.50 4.54
N ASP A 132 -20.07 8.36 4.80
CA ASP A 132 -20.91 8.08 5.99
C ASP A 132 -20.12 7.46 7.16
N VAL A 133 -18.81 7.24 6.99
CA VAL A 133 -17.94 6.69 8.03
C VAL A 133 -16.87 7.71 8.39
N PRO A 134 -16.65 8.02 9.69
CA PRO A 134 -15.60 8.96 10.11
C PRO A 134 -14.21 8.57 9.60
N VAL A 135 -13.46 9.56 9.09
CA VAL A 135 -12.08 9.37 8.68
C VAL A 135 -11.19 9.51 9.91
N THR A 136 -10.84 8.40 10.52
CA THR A 136 -9.91 8.31 11.65
C THR A 136 -8.79 7.33 11.36
N TRP A 137 -7.74 7.33 12.20
CA TRP A 137 -6.57 6.48 12.03
C TRP A 137 -6.26 5.62 13.27
N ASP A 138 -6.81 5.96 14.43
CA ASP A 138 -6.47 5.37 15.73
C ASP A 138 -6.77 3.86 15.83
N HIS A 139 -7.76 3.39 15.07
CA HIS A 139 -8.15 1.98 15.01
C HIS A 139 -7.22 1.13 14.13
N VAL A 140 -6.51 1.76 13.18
CA VAL A 140 -5.74 1.07 12.14
C VAL A 140 -4.64 0.17 12.69
N PRO A 141 -3.81 0.57 13.68
CA PRO A 141 -2.80 -0.32 14.24
C PRO A 141 -3.40 -1.61 14.80
N ARG A 142 -4.55 -1.52 15.50
CA ARG A 142 -5.26 -2.67 16.06
C ARG A 142 -5.83 -3.59 14.97
N TRP A 143 -6.45 -3.00 13.92
CA TRP A 143 -7.02 -3.79 12.83
C TRP A 143 -5.97 -4.46 11.96
N LEU A 144 -4.80 -3.82 11.81
CA LEU A 144 -3.74 -4.31 10.95
C LEU A 144 -2.82 -5.34 11.65
N GLU A 145 -2.76 -5.34 12.98
CA GLU A 145 -1.86 -6.17 13.77
C GLU A 145 -1.92 -7.67 13.41
N PRO A 146 -3.10 -8.33 13.31
CA PRO A 146 -3.16 -9.75 12.93
C PRO A 146 -2.56 -10.01 11.53
N THR A 147 -2.85 -9.12 10.57
CA THR A 147 -2.35 -9.23 9.18
C THR A 147 -0.84 -9.01 9.11
N LEU A 148 -0.31 -8.03 9.86
CA LEU A 148 1.13 -7.81 9.95
C LEU A 148 1.84 -9.02 10.54
N ASN A 149 1.31 -9.59 11.62
CA ASN A 149 1.87 -10.78 12.25
C ASN A 149 1.86 -12.00 11.28
N GLU A 150 0.77 -12.20 10.53
CA GLU A 150 0.70 -13.23 9.48
C GLU A 150 1.77 -13.00 8.41
N PHE A 151 1.91 -11.76 7.90
CA PHE A 151 2.88 -11.43 6.88
C PHE A 151 4.32 -11.62 7.36
N ILE A 152 4.66 -11.16 8.56
CA ILE A 152 5.97 -11.31 9.18
C ILE A 152 6.31 -12.79 9.40
N ALA A 153 5.36 -13.59 9.88
CA ALA A 153 5.57 -15.03 10.07
C ALA A 153 5.79 -15.74 8.73
N ALA A 154 5.01 -15.39 7.70
CA ALA A 154 5.14 -15.96 6.38
C ALA A 154 6.48 -15.59 5.72
N SER A 155 6.97 -14.34 5.88
CA SER A 155 8.26 -13.92 5.33
C SER A 155 9.42 -14.73 5.90
N ARG A 156 9.43 -14.93 7.21
CA ARG A 156 10.44 -15.77 7.88
C ARG A 156 10.44 -17.22 7.43
N ALA A 157 9.27 -17.76 7.09
CA ALA A 157 9.16 -19.12 6.58
C ALA A 157 9.71 -19.26 5.15
N VAL A 158 9.66 -18.20 4.35
CA VAL A 158 10.17 -18.16 2.96
C VAL A 158 11.68 -17.90 2.93
N GLU A 159 12.25 -17.15 3.88
CA GLU A 159 13.71 -16.90 3.94
C GLU A 159 14.56 -18.18 3.96
N SER A 160 13.99 -19.31 4.38
CA SER A 160 14.66 -20.62 4.35
C SER A 160 14.75 -21.24 2.94
N ASP A 161 14.02 -20.71 1.96
CA ASP A 161 13.94 -21.21 0.58
C ASP A 161 14.21 -20.06 -0.42
N ARG A 162 15.48 -19.90 -0.76
CA ARG A 162 15.95 -18.81 -1.65
C ARG A 162 15.42 -18.87 -3.09
N ASP A 163 14.85 -20.00 -3.48
CA ASP A 163 14.30 -20.20 -4.83
C ASP A 163 12.81 -19.75 -4.92
N ARG A 164 12.19 -19.40 -3.79
CA ARG A 164 10.83 -18.87 -3.78
C ARG A 164 10.79 -17.39 -4.16
N PRO A 165 9.83 -17.02 -5.01
CA PRO A 165 9.62 -15.61 -5.32
C PRO A 165 9.23 -14.83 -4.06
N PRO A 166 9.53 -13.52 -4.00
CA PRO A 166 9.14 -12.67 -2.89
C PRO A 166 7.60 -12.61 -2.78
N MET A 167 7.11 -12.43 -1.57
CA MET A 167 5.69 -12.23 -1.33
C MET A 167 5.29 -10.80 -1.73
N LEU A 168 4.12 -10.69 -2.38
CA LEU A 168 3.49 -9.41 -2.69
C LEU A 168 2.01 -9.48 -2.26
N TRP A 169 1.67 -8.74 -1.19
CA TRP A 169 0.32 -8.69 -0.68
C TRP A 169 -0.32 -7.32 -0.91
N ASN A 170 -1.60 -7.34 -1.26
CA ASN A 170 -2.43 -6.14 -1.27
C ASN A 170 -3.50 -6.26 -0.19
N VAL A 171 -3.51 -5.31 0.75
CA VAL A 171 -4.39 -5.30 1.92
C VAL A 171 -5.26 -4.06 1.89
N ASN A 172 -6.58 -4.24 2.07
CA ASN A 172 -7.50 -3.11 2.21
C ASN A 172 -8.31 -3.26 3.50
N LEU A 173 -8.20 -2.25 4.35
CA LEU A 173 -9.06 -2.08 5.51
C LEU A 173 -10.44 -1.59 5.06
N PRO A 174 -11.54 -2.10 5.64
CA PRO A 174 -12.90 -1.72 5.26
C PRO A 174 -13.31 -0.35 5.80
N ALA A 175 -14.32 0.25 5.20
CA ALA A 175 -14.99 1.44 5.73
C ALA A 175 -16.19 1.01 6.61
N ILE A 176 -15.91 0.65 7.85
CA ILE A 176 -16.89 0.31 8.89
C ILE A 176 -16.65 1.17 10.14
N ASP A 177 -17.53 1.08 11.12
CA ASP A 177 -17.38 1.84 12.38
C ASP A 177 -16.00 1.58 13.02
N PRO A 178 -15.18 2.63 13.24
CA PRO A 178 -13.87 2.52 13.90
C PRO A 178 -13.91 1.89 15.31
N ALA A 179 -15.05 1.94 15.97
CA ALA A 179 -15.26 1.28 17.27
C ALA A 179 -15.39 -0.25 17.16
N THR A 180 -15.58 -0.81 15.96
CA THR A 180 -15.56 -2.25 15.72
C THR A 180 -14.26 -2.86 16.24
N GLU A 181 -14.33 -3.95 16.97
CA GLU A 181 -13.19 -4.56 17.60
C GLU A 181 -12.15 -5.01 16.57
N LEU A 182 -12.50 -5.95 15.72
CA LEU A 182 -11.70 -6.38 14.58
C LEU A 182 -12.60 -6.66 13.37
N PRO A 183 -12.27 -6.19 12.17
CA PRO A 183 -12.96 -6.59 10.97
C PRO A 183 -12.69 -8.06 10.65
N VAL A 184 -13.67 -8.73 10.06
CA VAL A 184 -13.47 -10.08 9.54
C VAL A 184 -12.46 -10.05 8.39
N VAL A 185 -11.44 -10.92 8.46
CA VAL A 185 -10.43 -11.03 7.40
C VAL A 185 -10.94 -11.93 6.28
N ALA A 186 -10.79 -11.48 5.04
CA ALA A 186 -11.10 -12.25 3.84
C ALA A 186 -9.85 -12.37 2.94
N HIS A 187 -9.34 -13.59 2.79
CA HIS A 187 -8.38 -13.90 1.73
C HIS A 187 -9.14 -14.08 0.42
N CYS A 188 -8.83 -13.27 -0.58
CA CYS A 188 -9.57 -13.24 -1.84
C CYS A 188 -8.68 -12.81 -3.00
N ASP A 189 -9.08 -13.20 -4.20
CA ASP A 189 -8.43 -12.74 -5.42
C ASP A 189 -8.87 -11.31 -5.76
N VAL A 190 -8.04 -10.65 -6.56
CA VAL A 190 -8.32 -9.32 -7.13
C VAL A 190 -9.46 -9.41 -8.14
N ASP A 191 -10.39 -8.47 -8.10
CA ASP A 191 -11.47 -8.34 -9.06
C ASP A 191 -10.92 -7.79 -10.40
N THR A 192 -11.22 -8.48 -11.48
CA THR A 192 -10.78 -8.09 -12.83
C THR A 192 -11.85 -7.35 -13.63
N ARG A 193 -13.01 -7.06 -13.05
CA ARG A 193 -14.06 -6.35 -13.74
C ARG A 193 -13.66 -4.90 -14.06
N PRO A 194 -13.97 -4.41 -15.28
CA PRO A 194 -13.62 -3.07 -15.68
C PRO A 194 -14.38 -2.02 -14.88
N MET A 195 -13.71 -0.90 -14.60
CA MET A 195 -14.33 0.30 -14.06
C MET A 195 -15.16 1.00 -15.14
N ILE A 196 -16.41 1.32 -14.83
CA ILE A 196 -17.24 2.13 -15.72
C ILE A 196 -16.85 3.60 -15.55
N ARG A 197 -16.50 4.23 -16.66
CA ARG A 197 -16.18 5.66 -16.70
C ARG A 197 -17.13 6.37 -17.63
N GLU A 198 -17.60 7.51 -17.19
CA GLU A 198 -18.43 8.41 -17.99
C GLU A 198 -17.64 9.67 -18.33
N ALA A 199 -17.96 10.28 -19.47
CA ALA A 199 -17.34 11.50 -19.90
C ALA A 199 -18.38 12.53 -20.36
N SER A 200 -18.27 13.76 -19.89
CA SER A 200 -19.05 14.89 -20.38
C SER A 200 -18.14 16.00 -20.92
N ARG A 201 -18.62 16.74 -21.92
CA ARG A 201 -17.87 17.86 -22.52
C ARG A 201 -18.59 19.18 -22.22
N ARG A 202 -17.85 20.15 -21.71
CA ARG A 202 -18.34 21.50 -21.51
C ARG A 202 -17.24 22.49 -21.84
N GLU A 203 -17.52 23.47 -22.70
CA GLU A 203 -16.64 24.65 -22.98
C GLU A 203 -15.19 24.29 -23.26
N GLY A 204 -14.96 23.25 -24.06
CA GLY A 204 -13.60 22.78 -24.40
C GLY A 204 -12.93 21.92 -23.32
N HIS A 205 -13.62 21.63 -22.22
CA HIS A 205 -13.14 20.76 -21.13
C HIS A 205 -13.80 19.40 -21.19
N LEU A 206 -13.03 18.36 -20.86
CA LEU A 206 -13.49 17.00 -20.70
C LEU A 206 -13.56 16.67 -19.21
N HIS A 207 -14.76 16.33 -18.72
CA HIS A 207 -14.99 15.87 -17.36
C HIS A 207 -15.14 14.34 -17.37
N LEU A 208 -14.23 13.64 -16.71
CA LEU A 208 -14.28 12.22 -16.51
C LEU A 208 -14.84 11.93 -15.11
N THR A 209 -15.84 11.07 -15.03
CA THR A 209 -16.46 10.66 -13.77
C THR A 209 -16.43 9.14 -13.66
N THR A 210 -16.34 8.66 -12.42
CA THR A 210 -16.33 7.24 -12.11
C THR A 210 -17.18 7.02 -10.87
N ASP A 211 -18.14 6.12 -10.93
CA ASP A 211 -18.84 5.66 -9.74
C ASP A 211 -18.03 4.54 -9.07
N PHE A 212 -17.16 4.94 -8.14
CA PHE A 212 -16.32 4.01 -7.41
C PHE A 212 -17.16 3.04 -6.55
N HIS A 213 -18.21 3.52 -5.90
CA HIS A 213 -19.02 2.71 -4.96
C HIS A 213 -20.03 1.82 -5.67
N GLY A 214 -20.60 2.26 -6.80
CA GLY A 214 -21.50 1.50 -7.63
C GLY A 214 -20.84 0.63 -8.71
N ARG A 215 -19.50 0.54 -8.71
CA ARG A 215 -18.75 -0.21 -9.72
C ARG A 215 -19.18 -1.68 -9.80
N PRO A 216 -19.17 -2.29 -11.01
CA PRO A 216 -19.33 -3.72 -11.19
C PRO A 216 -18.30 -4.49 -10.39
N ARG A 217 -18.72 -5.58 -9.77
CA ARG A 217 -17.85 -6.43 -8.96
C ARG A 217 -18.25 -7.89 -9.03
N GLU A 218 -17.28 -8.76 -8.92
CA GLU A 218 -17.48 -10.20 -8.86
C GLU A 218 -17.63 -10.64 -7.41
N ASN A 219 -18.64 -11.46 -7.15
CA ASN A 219 -18.90 -11.96 -5.81
C ASN A 219 -17.70 -12.74 -5.24
N GLY A 220 -17.33 -12.43 -4.02
CA GLY A 220 -16.21 -13.07 -3.30
C GLY A 220 -14.82 -12.51 -3.61
N ARG A 221 -14.67 -11.59 -4.56
CA ARG A 221 -13.41 -10.91 -4.86
C ARG A 221 -13.17 -9.72 -3.92
N ASP A 222 -11.98 -9.10 -4.02
CA ASP A 222 -11.53 -8.04 -3.12
C ASP A 222 -12.47 -6.84 -3.06
N VAL A 223 -13.02 -6.37 -4.20
CA VAL A 223 -13.99 -5.27 -4.23
C VAL A 223 -15.25 -5.64 -3.46
N ASP A 224 -15.84 -6.80 -3.73
CA ASP A 224 -17.07 -7.27 -3.08
C ASP A 224 -16.87 -7.42 -1.57
N ARG A 225 -15.79 -8.10 -1.17
CA ARG A 225 -15.49 -8.35 0.24
C ARG A 225 -15.18 -7.08 1.02
N CYS A 226 -14.36 -6.17 0.47
CA CYS A 226 -14.02 -4.92 1.13
C CYS A 226 -15.26 -4.02 1.31
N PHE A 227 -16.13 -3.94 0.29
CA PHE A 227 -17.37 -3.17 0.37
C PHE A 227 -18.39 -3.79 1.33
N ALA A 228 -18.33 -5.11 1.55
CA ALA A 228 -19.12 -5.82 2.55
C ALA A 228 -18.59 -5.68 3.99
N GLY A 229 -17.50 -4.92 4.20
CA GLY A 229 -16.94 -4.63 5.53
C GLY A 229 -15.83 -5.59 5.99
N HIS A 230 -15.25 -6.37 5.08
CA HIS A 230 -14.13 -7.26 5.41
C HIS A 230 -12.79 -6.56 5.18
N LEU A 231 -11.81 -6.84 6.03
CA LEU A 231 -10.40 -6.60 5.73
C LEU A 231 -9.97 -7.61 4.67
N THR A 232 -9.56 -7.14 3.49
CA THR A 232 -9.20 -8.03 2.38
C THR A 232 -7.69 -8.19 2.27
N ILE A 233 -7.26 -9.42 1.99
CA ILE A 233 -5.88 -9.78 1.71
C ILE A 233 -5.84 -10.51 0.37
N SER A 234 -5.22 -9.90 -0.63
CA SER A 234 -4.93 -10.51 -1.93
C SER A 234 -3.44 -10.81 -2.04
N LYS A 235 -3.11 -12.10 -2.18
CA LYS A 235 -1.72 -12.58 -2.37
C LYS A 235 -1.45 -12.66 -3.86
N LEU A 236 -0.53 -11.83 -4.34
CA LEU A 236 -0.29 -11.66 -5.77
C LEU A 236 1.00 -12.37 -6.19
N PRO A 237 1.06 -12.94 -7.40
CA PRO A 237 2.30 -13.50 -7.90
C PRO A 237 3.32 -12.37 -8.15
N ALA A 238 4.55 -12.57 -7.70
CA ALA A 238 5.67 -11.70 -8.00
C ALA A 238 6.68 -12.49 -8.87
N PRO A 239 7.31 -11.85 -9.88
CA PRO A 239 7.17 -10.47 -10.29
C PRO A 239 6.19 -10.19 -11.44
N PHE A 240 5.63 -11.12 -12.20
CA PHE A 240 4.70 -10.84 -13.33
C PHE A 240 3.99 -12.09 -13.84
N CYS A 241 2.87 -12.46 -13.25
CA CYS A 241 1.90 -13.32 -13.90
C CYS A 241 0.52 -12.70 -13.68
N TRP A 242 0.11 -11.88 -14.62
CA TRP A 242 -1.28 -11.44 -14.75
C TRP A 242 -2.04 -12.40 -15.65
#